data_98da233f63475ad077e9dffd6eb5eea8
#
_entry.id   98da233f63475ad077e9dffd6eb5eea8
#
_cell.length_a   1.000
_cell.length_b   1.000
_cell.length_c   1.000
_cell.angle_alpha   90.00
_cell.angle_beta   90.00
_cell.angle_gamma   90.00
#
_symmetry.space_group_name_H-M   'P 1'
#
loop_
_entity.id
_entity.type
_entity.pdbx_description
1 polymer ?
#
loop_
_entity_poly.entity_id
_entity_poly.type
_entity_poly.pdbx_seq_one_letter_code
_entity_poly.pdbx_strand_id
1 'polypeptide(L)'
;MTRPTRWVTENSAEHSRLYVERFRKLASEGADLAGEARMVDAMLPRGSRVLDAGCGQGRVGAELAARGHHVTGVDADAGLIRAASADHPEQRWVVADLAVLDLPSHGDPGPFDAAVMAGNVMLFVAEGTEERVLRRVAAHLRPDGFAVIGFAGDRGYELPDFDRHAIAAGLTPEHRFATWDLRPWRSDSSFSVSVLRR
;
A
#
# COMPACT_ATOMS: atom_id res chain seq x y z
N MET A 1 14.81 4.56 -18.18
CA MET A 1 14.52 3.29 -17.51
C MET A 1 14.47 3.57 -15.99
N THR A 2 13.42 3.20 -15.30
CA THR A 2 13.34 3.27 -13.83
C THR A 2 14.28 2.23 -13.23
N ARG A 3 14.94 2.56 -12.13
CA ARG A 3 15.68 1.56 -11.34
C ARG A 3 14.66 0.55 -10.79
N PRO A 4 14.98 -0.75 -10.73
CA PRO A 4 14.09 -1.73 -10.13
C PRO A 4 13.87 -1.42 -8.63
N THR A 5 12.74 -1.80 -8.10
CA THR A 5 12.42 -1.63 -6.67
C THR A 5 13.40 -2.43 -5.80
N ARG A 6 13.65 -1.99 -4.57
CA ARG A 6 14.47 -2.72 -3.60
C ARG A 6 13.88 -4.11 -3.31
N TRP A 7 12.54 -4.23 -3.31
CA TRP A 7 11.92 -5.55 -3.18
C TRP A 7 12.45 -6.53 -4.22
N VAL A 8 12.46 -6.16 -5.49
CA VAL A 8 12.88 -7.03 -6.60
C VAL A 8 14.40 -7.27 -6.60
N THR A 9 15.20 -6.31 -6.14
CA THR A 9 16.67 -6.45 -6.12
C THR A 9 17.20 -7.18 -4.89
N GLU A 10 16.51 -7.06 -3.75
CA GLU A 10 16.95 -7.64 -2.48
C GLU A 10 16.31 -9.01 -2.20
N ASN A 11 15.23 -9.37 -2.92
CA ASN A 11 14.49 -10.60 -2.69
C ASN A 11 14.43 -11.48 -3.95
N SER A 12 14.59 -12.78 -3.76
CA SER A 12 14.45 -13.77 -4.82
C SER A 12 12.97 -14.15 -5.05
N ALA A 13 12.69 -14.79 -6.19
CA ALA A 13 11.37 -15.39 -6.44
C ALA A 13 10.98 -16.43 -5.37
N GLU A 14 11.95 -17.09 -4.77
CA GLU A 14 11.71 -18.00 -3.64
C GLU A 14 11.27 -17.24 -2.38
N HIS A 15 11.85 -16.08 -2.10
CA HIS A 15 11.42 -15.22 -1.00
C HIS A 15 9.96 -14.81 -1.16
N SER A 16 9.56 -14.37 -2.35
CA SER A 16 8.16 -14.02 -2.64
C SER A 16 7.21 -15.20 -2.44
N ARG A 17 7.62 -16.42 -2.85
CA ARG A 17 6.87 -17.65 -2.61
C ARG A 17 6.71 -17.94 -1.11
N LEU A 18 7.80 -17.89 -0.35
CA LEU A 18 7.78 -18.10 1.11
C LEU A 18 6.95 -17.04 1.83
N TYR A 19 6.97 -15.80 1.35
CA TYR A 19 6.12 -14.72 1.86
C TYR A 19 4.63 -15.09 1.68
N VAL A 20 4.23 -15.53 0.50
CA VAL A 20 2.84 -15.98 0.23
C VAL A 20 2.46 -17.15 1.15
N GLU A 21 3.29 -18.18 1.21
CA GLU A 21 3.05 -19.37 2.05
C GLU A 21 2.89 -19.00 3.53
N ARG A 22 3.73 -18.09 4.03
CA ARG A 22 3.64 -17.60 5.42
C ARG A 22 2.27 -16.99 5.72
N PHE A 23 1.77 -16.10 4.84
CA PHE A 23 0.48 -15.46 5.09
C PHE A 23 -0.70 -16.41 4.93
N ARG A 24 -0.64 -17.36 3.98
CA ARG A 24 -1.63 -18.43 3.86
C ARG A 24 -1.69 -19.29 5.14
N LYS A 25 -0.52 -19.64 5.68
CA LYS A 25 -0.41 -20.37 6.94
C LYS A 25 -1.04 -19.60 8.10
N LEU A 26 -0.66 -18.32 8.27
CA LEU A 26 -1.23 -17.47 9.32
C LEU A 26 -2.76 -17.38 9.21
N ALA A 27 -3.30 -17.21 7.99
CA ALA A 27 -4.74 -17.20 7.75
C ALA A 27 -5.39 -18.55 8.15
N SER A 28 -4.78 -19.68 7.78
CA SER A 28 -5.30 -21.03 8.13
C SER A 28 -5.25 -21.30 9.63
N GLU A 29 -4.35 -20.65 10.37
CA GLU A 29 -4.23 -20.71 11.82
C GLU A 29 -5.18 -19.75 12.55
N GLY A 30 -5.99 -18.97 11.80
CA GLY A 30 -6.98 -18.05 12.37
C GLY A 30 -6.37 -16.72 12.84
N ALA A 31 -5.16 -16.36 12.40
CA ALA A 31 -4.56 -15.07 12.73
C ALA A 31 -5.41 -13.91 12.16
N ASP A 32 -5.60 -12.87 12.96
CA ASP A 32 -6.25 -11.64 12.48
C ASP A 32 -5.31 -10.86 11.55
N LEU A 33 -5.59 -10.93 10.29
CA LEU A 33 -4.82 -10.27 9.22
C LEU A 33 -5.55 -9.06 8.60
N ALA A 34 -6.65 -8.61 9.21
CA ALA A 34 -7.54 -7.59 8.65
C ALA A 34 -7.35 -6.18 9.24
N GLY A 35 -6.36 -5.97 10.10
CA GLY A 35 -6.18 -4.70 10.84
C GLY A 35 -6.10 -3.48 9.94
N GLU A 36 -5.31 -3.54 8.90
CA GLU A 36 -5.12 -2.46 7.92
C GLU A 36 -6.43 -2.16 7.17
N ALA A 37 -7.10 -3.20 6.69
CA ALA A 37 -8.36 -3.06 5.98
C ALA A 37 -9.47 -2.50 6.87
N ARG A 38 -9.56 -2.91 8.15
CA ARG A 38 -10.54 -2.35 9.10
C ARG A 38 -10.36 -0.86 9.30
N MET A 39 -9.12 -0.39 9.45
CA MET A 39 -8.84 1.04 9.60
C MET A 39 -9.31 1.82 8.37
N VAL A 40 -8.95 1.36 7.16
CA VAL A 40 -9.31 2.04 5.91
C VAL A 40 -10.83 2.00 5.67
N ASP A 41 -11.47 0.84 5.88
CA ASP A 41 -12.94 0.66 5.77
C ASP A 41 -13.71 1.62 6.68
N ALA A 42 -13.24 1.82 7.93
CA ALA A 42 -13.89 2.73 8.88
C ALA A 42 -13.88 4.20 8.44
N MET A 43 -12.97 4.58 7.53
CA MET A 43 -12.83 5.94 7.00
C MET A 43 -13.60 6.17 5.69
N LEU A 44 -14.22 5.14 5.14
CA LEU A 44 -14.80 5.17 3.79
C LEU A 44 -16.31 4.88 3.78
N PRO A 45 -17.09 5.56 2.94
CA PRO A 45 -18.43 5.10 2.56
C PRO A 45 -18.37 3.75 1.86
N ARG A 46 -19.44 2.96 1.95
CA ARG A 46 -19.57 1.71 1.19
C ARG A 46 -19.48 1.95 -0.33
N GLY A 47 -18.86 0.99 -1.03
CA GLY A 47 -18.69 1.07 -2.48
C GLY A 47 -17.59 2.02 -2.93
N SER A 48 -16.75 2.51 -2.01
CA SER A 48 -15.61 3.36 -2.36
C SER A 48 -14.58 2.63 -3.22
N ARG A 49 -13.87 3.39 -4.05
CA ARG A 49 -12.77 2.88 -4.87
C ARG A 49 -11.45 3.00 -4.08
N VAL A 50 -10.74 1.90 -3.90
CA VAL A 50 -9.50 1.86 -3.13
C VAL A 50 -8.35 1.34 -3.96
N LEU A 51 -7.23 2.06 -3.93
CA LEU A 51 -5.95 1.62 -4.49
C LEU A 51 -5.13 0.93 -3.38
N ASP A 52 -4.88 -0.37 -3.52
CA ASP A 52 -3.92 -1.09 -2.68
C ASP A 52 -2.54 -1.03 -3.35
N ALA A 53 -1.74 -0.04 -2.95
CA ALA A 53 -0.46 0.31 -3.57
C ALA A 53 0.71 -0.43 -2.88
N GLY A 54 1.29 -1.39 -3.55
CA GLY A 54 2.20 -2.39 -2.98
C GLY A 54 1.41 -3.52 -2.32
N CYS A 55 0.43 -4.05 -3.06
CA CYS A 55 -0.58 -4.98 -2.53
C CYS A 55 -0.03 -6.37 -2.15
N GLY A 56 1.18 -6.71 -2.60
CA GLY A 56 1.73 -8.03 -2.41
C GLY A 56 0.82 -9.12 -3.01
N GLN A 57 0.48 -10.11 -2.19
CA GLN A 57 -0.45 -11.18 -2.55
C GLN A 57 -1.94 -10.80 -2.42
N GLY A 58 -2.26 -9.50 -2.25
CA GLY A 58 -3.63 -9.01 -2.26
C GLY A 58 -4.38 -9.08 -0.93
N ARG A 59 -3.74 -9.37 0.20
CA ARG A 59 -4.36 -9.59 1.51
C ARG A 59 -5.26 -8.42 1.95
N VAL A 60 -4.73 -7.19 1.88
CA VAL A 60 -5.47 -5.99 2.32
C VAL A 60 -6.56 -5.65 1.32
N GLY A 61 -6.25 -5.67 0.03
CA GLY A 61 -7.21 -5.39 -1.03
C GLY A 61 -8.38 -6.38 -1.05
N ALA A 62 -8.12 -7.67 -0.89
CA ALA A 62 -9.18 -8.68 -0.83
C ALA A 62 -10.12 -8.50 0.38
N GLU A 63 -9.56 -8.18 1.55
CA GLU A 63 -10.38 -7.89 2.74
C GLU A 63 -11.23 -6.62 2.55
N LEU A 64 -10.69 -5.56 1.93
CA LEU A 64 -11.45 -4.35 1.58
C LEU A 64 -12.57 -4.67 0.57
N ALA A 65 -12.30 -5.51 -0.41
CA ALA A 65 -13.31 -5.94 -1.36
C ALA A 65 -14.42 -6.76 -0.69
N ALA A 66 -14.07 -7.67 0.23
CA ALA A 66 -15.04 -8.42 1.03
C ALA A 66 -15.91 -7.50 1.91
N ARG A 67 -15.43 -6.31 2.25
CA ARG A 67 -16.18 -5.25 2.95
C ARG A 67 -17.03 -4.38 2.02
N GLY A 68 -17.03 -4.66 0.71
CA GLY A 68 -17.89 -4.00 -0.28
C GLY A 68 -17.25 -2.80 -0.97
N HIS A 69 -15.92 -2.70 -1.00
CA HIS A 69 -15.19 -1.69 -1.78
C HIS A 69 -14.76 -2.21 -3.15
N HIS A 70 -14.54 -1.30 -4.10
CA HIS A 70 -13.97 -1.61 -5.41
C HIS A 70 -12.46 -1.43 -5.35
N VAL A 71 -11.70 -2.52 -5.42
CA VAL A 71 -10.26 -2.50 -5.19
C VAL A 71 -9.48 -2.73 -6.47
N THR A 72 -8.42 -1.95 -6.67
CA THR A 72 -7.34 -2.22 -7.63
C THR A 72 -6.04 -2.35 -6.84
N GLY A 73 -5.41 -3.51 -6.91
CA GLY A 73 -4.12 -3.77 -6.28
C GLY A 73 -2.98 -3.66 -7.28
N VAL A 74 -1.87 -3.07 -6.84
CA VAL A 74 -0.67 -2.87 -7.67
C VAL A 74 0.56 -3.34 -6.91
N ASP A 75 1.41 -4.13 -7.55
CA ASP A 75 2.71 -4.52 -7.02
C ASP A 75 3.74 -4.67 -8.14
N ALA A 76 5.00 -4.41 -7.85
CA ALA A 76 6.09 -4.58 -8.81
C ALA A 76 6.48 -6.06 -9.00
N ASP A 77 6.16 -6.94 -8.06
CA ASP A 77 6.48 -8.36 -8.10
C ASP A 77 5.37 -9.15 -8.82
N ALA A 78 5.69 -9.59 -10.03
CA ALA A 78 4.77 -10.42 -10.82
C ALA A 78 4.42 -11.76 -10.15
N GLY A 79 5.28 -12.27 -9.25
CA GLY A 79 5.03 -13.50 -8.49
C GLY A 79 3.95 -13.29 -7.44
N LEU A 80 4.01 -12.17 -6.73
CA LEU A 80 2.99 -11.78 -5.76
C LEU A 80 1.65 -11.50 -6.45
N ILE A 81 1.65 -10.78 -7.57
CA ILE A 81 0.43 -10.53 -8.36
C ILE A 81 -0.20 -11.82 -8.90
N ARG A 82 0.62 -12.79 -9.35
CA ARG A 82 0.06 -14.11 -9.72
C ARG A 82 -0.62 -14.80 -8.55
N ALA A 83 -0.05 -14.72 -7.35
CA ALA A 83 -0.68 -15.27 -6.15
C ALA A 83 -1.98 -14.54 -5.81
N ALA A 84 -2.00 -13.20 -5.84
CA ALA A 84 -3.20 -12.39 -5.63
C ALA A 84 -4.31 -12.76 -6.62
N SER A 85 -3.98 -12.90 -7.91
CA SER A 85 -4.96 -13.27 -8.95
C SER A 85 -5.48 -14.71 -8.79
N ALA A 86 -4.66 -15.61 -8.26
CA ALA A 86 -5.08 -16.99 -8.01
C ALA A 86 -5.99 -17.10 -6.78
N ASP A 87 -5.67 -16.36 -5.71
CA ASP A 87 -6.41 -16.41 -4.44
C ASP A 87 -7.69 -15.53 -4.47
N HIS A 88 -7.69 -14.46 -5.28
CA HIS A 88 -8.78 -13.46 -5.36
C HIS A 88 -9.05 -13.05 -6.83
N PRO A 89 -9.55 -13.98 -7.68
CA PRO A 89 -9.67 -13.78 -9.13
C PRO A 89 -10.72 -12.73 -9.53
N GLU A 90 -11.63 -12.37 -8.65
CA GLU A 90 -12.66 -11.36 -8.87
C GLU A 90 -12.15 -9.92 -8.70
N GLN A 91 -10.96 -9.74 -8.17
CA GLN A 91 -10.36 -8.42 -7.97
C GLN A 91 -9.39 -8.07 -9.10
N ARG A 92 -9.08 -6.78 -9.21
CA ARG A 92 -8.14 -6.27 -10.20
C ARG A 92 -6.73 -6.19 -9.61
N TRP A 93 -5.80 -6.93 -10.21
CA TRP A 93 -4.39 -6.93 -9.81
C TRP A 93 -3.49 -6.54 -10.99
N VAL A 94 -2.57 -5.60 -10.78
CA VAL A 94 -1.74 -5.01 -11.83
C VAL A 94 -0.26 -5.13 -11.44
N VAL A 95 0.55 -5.66 -12.35
CA VAL A 95 2.02 -5.63 -12.19
C VAL A 95 2.51 -4.26 -12.66
N ALA A 96 2.94 -3.40 -11.73
CA ALA A 96 3.52 -2.10 -12.05
C ALA A 96 4.42 -1.59 -10.92
N ASP A 97 5.44 -0.79 -11.28
CA ASP A 97 6.24 -0.02 -10.33
C ASP A 97 5.49 1.27 -9.97
N LEU A 98 5.28 1.51 -8.67
CA LEU A 98 4.58 2.69 -8.16
C LEU A 98 5.25 4.00 -8.57
N ALA A 99 6.56 4.02 -8.78
CA ALA A 99 7.29 5.21 -9.23
C ALA A 99 6.90 5.70 -10.64
N VAL A 100 6.31 4.83 -11.45
CA VAL A 100 5.84 5.13 -12.82
C VAL A 100 4.38 4.75 -13.03
N LEU A 101 3.63 4.58 -11.94
CA LEU A 101 2.25 4.15 -11.97
C LEU A 101 1.39 5.05 -12.88
N ASP A 102 0.67 4.41 -13.80
CA ASP A 102 -0.29 5.02 -14.71
C ASP A 102 -1.45 4.04 -14.95
N LEU A 103 -2.39 3.99 -14.02
CA LEU A 103 -3.52 3.05 -14.08
C LEU A 103 -4.46 3.29 -15.27
N PRO A 104 -4.68 4.52 -15.76
CA PRO A 104 -5.40 4.74 -17.02
C PRO A 104 -4.83 3.92 -18.18
N SER A 105 -3.51 3.82 -18.33
CA SER A 105 -2.88 2.98 -19.37
C SER A 105 -3.12 1.48 -19.19
N HIS A 106 -3.46 1.07 -17.96
CA HIS A 106 -3.85 -0.29 -17.61
C HIS A 106 -5.37 -0.51 -17.64
N GLY A 107 -6.15 0.46 -18.16
CA GLY A 107 -7.62 0.35 -18.29
C GLY A 107 -8.38 0.58 -16.97
N ASP A 108 -7.77 1.25 -15.99
CA ASP A 108 -8.46 1.74 -14.79
C ASP A 108 -8.35 3.27 -14.73
N PRO A 109 -9.40 4.01 -15.13
CA PRO A 109 -9.33 5.46 -15.24
C PRO A 109 -9.26 6.17 -13.87
N GLY A 110 -9.46 5.46 -12.74
CA GLY A 110 -9.63 6.13 -11.45
C GLY A 110 -10.82 7.09 -11.44
N PRO A 111 -10.84 8.14 -10.61
CA PRO A 111 -9.97 8.32 -9.46
C PRO A 111 -10.37 7.40 -8.29
N PHE A 112 -9.49 7.30 -7.29
CA PHE A 112 -9.74 6.52 -6.07
C PHE A 112 -10.13 7.44 -4.91
N ASP A 113 -10.99 6.93 -4.01
CA ASP A 113 -11.37 7.61 -2.76
C ASP A 113 -10.24 7.52 -1.74
N ALA A 114 -9.56 6.38 -1.71
CA ALA A 114 -8.41 6.16 -0.84
C ALA A 114 -7.33 5.33 -1.52
N ALA A 115 -6.09 5.49 -1.02
CA ALA A 115 -4.99 4.57 -1.25
C ALA A 115 -4.50 3.99 0.07
N VAL A 116 -4.09 2.73 0.08
CA VAL A 116 -3.42 2.10 1.21
C VAL A 116 -2.05 1.59 0.78
N MET A 117 -1.03 1.84 1.60
CA MET A 117 0.32 1.31 1.45
C MET A 117 0.69 0.61 2.76
N ALA A 118 0.37 -0.67 2.85
CA ALA A 118 0.64 -1.49 4.03
C ALA A 118 1.95 -2.29 3.88
N GLY A 119 2.49 -2.80 4.97
CA GLY A 119 3.62 -3.75 4.93
C GLY A 119 4.98 -3.13 4.55
N ASN A 120 5.26 -1.92 4.95
CA ASN A 120 6.56 -1.27 4.70
C ASN A 120 6.87 -0.95 3.23
N VAL A 121 5.88 -0.79 2.37
CA VAL A 121 6.08 -0.54 0.93
C VAL A 121 7.10 0.56 0.66
N MET A 122 7.06 1.66 1.42
CA MET A 122 7.99 2.78 1.27
C MET A 122 9.46 2.42 1.47
N LEU A 123 9.75 1.36 2.22
CA LEU A 123 11.13 0.87 2.43
C LEU A 123 11.66 0.05 1.24
N PHE A 124 10.76 -0.40 0.36
CA PHE A 124 11.09 -1.30 -0.75
C PHE A 124 10.97 -0.65 -2.13
N VAL A 125 10.57 0.61 -2.22
CA VAL A 125 10.65 1.37 -3.47
C VAL A 125 12.11 1.58 -3.91
N ALA A 126 12.37 1.90 -5.16
CA ALA A 126 13.73 2.18 -5.61
C ALA A 126 14.25 3.45 -4.92
N GLU A 127 15.50 3.41 -4.46
CA GLU A 127 16.14 4.53 -3.77
C GLU A 127 16.08 5.83 -4.58
N GLY A 128 15.67 6.92 -3.95
CA GLY A 128 15.49 8.23 -4.56
C GLY A 128 14.21 8.37 -5.39
N THR A 129 13.28 7.40 -5.28
CA THR A 129 11.97 7.48 -5.96
C THR A 129 10.81 7.71 -5.00
N GLU A 130 11.05 7.86 -3.71
CA GLU A 130 10.06 7.91 -2.64
C GLU A 130 9.05 9.05 -2.87
N GLU A 131 9.52 10.27 -3.13
CA GLU A 131 8.65 11.41 -3.48
C GLU A 131 7.84 11.15 -4.75
N ARG A 132 8.47 10.54 -5.76
CA ARG A 132 7.80 10.22 -7.02
C ARG A 132 6.69 9.20 -6.82
N VAL A 133 6.91 8.17 -6.00
CA VAL A 133 5.89 7.19 -5.61
C VAL A 133 4.71 7.88 -4.96
N LEU A 134 4.94 8.73 -3.95
CA LEU A 134 3.89 9.48 -3.27
C LEU A 134 3.13 10.39 -4.24
N ARG A 135 3.82 11.07 -5.16
CA ARG A 135 3.21 11.91 -6.19
C ARG A 135 2.34 11.09 -7.15
N ARG A 136 2.78 9.89 -7.55
CA ARG A 136 1.98 9.01 -8.40
C ARG A 136 0.75 8.49 -7.66
N VAL A 137 0.87 8.07 -6.42
CA VAL A 137 -0.28 7.68 -5.59
C VAL A 137 -1.26 8.85 -5.45
N ALA A 138 -0.78 10.04 -5.10
CA ALA A 138 -1.60 11.25 -5.01
C ALA A 138 -2.35 11.54 -6.31
N ALA A 139 -1.69 11.41 -7.47
CA ALA A 139 -2.30 11.68 -8.78
C ALA A 139 -3.49 10.74 -9.09
N HIS A 140 -3.54 9.55 -8.49
CA HIS A 140 -4.64 8.59 -8.66
C HIS A 140 -5.79 8.80 -7.66
N LEU A 141 -5.60 9.61 -6.60
CA LEU A 141 -6.67 9.97 -5.67
C LEU A 141 -7.58 11.06 -6.27
N ARG A 142 -8.86 11.10 -5.89
CA ARG A 142 -9.73 12.26 -6.16
C ARG A 142 -9.34 13.45 -5.27
N PRO A 143 -9.78 14.68 -5.59
CA PRO A 143 -9.72 15.77 -4.60
C PRO A 143 -10.40 15.34 -3.30
N ASP A 144 -9.81 15.70 -2.15
CA ASP A 144 -10.20 15.25 -0.81
C ASP A 144 -10.11 13.73 -0.56
N GLY A 145 -9.56 12.97 -1.50
CA GLY A 145 -9.17 11.58 -1.28
C GLY A 145 -8.00 11.49 -0.30
N PHE A 146 -7.74 10.33 0.27
CA PHE A 146 -6.68 10.18 1.25
C PHE A 146 -5.80 8.95 1.01
N ALA A 147 -4.58 8.99 1.55
CA ALA A 147 -3.69 7.84 1.59
C ALA A 147 -3.43 7.44 3.05
N VAL A 148 -3.43 6.13 3.35
CA VAL A 148 -2.99 5.57 4.62
C VAL A 148 -1.71 4.77 4.37
N ILE A 149 -0.60 5.23 4.95
CA ILE A 149 0.72 4.68 4.67
C ILE A 149 1.38 4.22 5.97
N GLY A 150 1.73 2.93 6.04
CA GLY A 150 2.36 2.33 7.22
C GLY A 150 3.76 1.80 6.94
N PHE A 151 4.76 2.23 7.74
CA PHE A 151 6.12 1.71 7.66
C PHE A 151 6.91 1.94 8.96
N ALA A 152 8.01 1.17 9.13
CA ALA A 152 8.97 1.33 10.21
C ALA A 152 9.94 2.46 9.87
N GLY A 153 9.91 3.56 10.63
CA GLY A 153 10.68 4.77 10.36
C GLY A 153 12.16 4.73 10.77
N ASP A 154 12.64 3.59 11.28
CA ASP A 154 14.01 3.38 11.74
C ASP A 154 14.84 2.48 10.79
N ARG A 155 14.39 2.25 9.58
CA ARG A 155 14.96 1.31 8.62
C ARG A 155 15.45 1.94 7.31
N GLY A 156 16.06 3.12 7.41
CA GLY A 156 16.70 3.77 6.25
C GLY A 156 15.82 4.73 5.47
N TYR A 157 14.56 4.88 5.86
CA TYR A 157 13.68 5.95 5.37
C TYR A 157 12.95 6.55 6.58
N GLU A 158 13.38 7.75 6.97
CA GLU A 158 12.91 8.36 8.21
C GLU A 158 11.66 9.21 8.02
N LEU A 159 10.90 9.38 9.11
CA LEU A 159 9.64 10.14 9.09
C LEU A 159 9.79 11.60 8.65
N PRO A 160 10.85 12.36 9.02
CA PRO A 160 11.02 13.72 8.52
C PRO A 160 11.18 13.79 7.00
N ASP A 161 11.87 12.81 6.39
CA ASP A 161 12.00 12.71 4.94
C ASP A 161 10.67 12.33 4.28
N PHE A 162 9.95 11.37 4.87
CA PHE A 162 8.61 11.00 4.44
C PHE A 162 7.65 12.19 4.44
N ASP A 163 7.62 12.97 5.52
CA ASP A 163 6.75 14.14 5.64
C ASP A 163 7.07 15.18 4.58
N ARG A 164 8.36 15.46 4.37
CA ARG A 164 8.83 16.38 3.33
C ARG A 164 8.42 15.90 1.93
N HIS A 165 8.59 14.61 1.64
CA HIS A 165 8.22 14.03 0.34
C HIS A 165 6.70 13.99 0.14
N ALA A 166 5.92 13.71 1.20
CA ALA A 166 4.46 13.71 1.13
C ALA A 166 3.92 15.11 0.79
N ILE A 167 4.42 16.15 1.47
CA ILE A 167 4.05 17.54 1.20
C ILE A 167 4.44 17.93 -0.23
N ALA A 168 5.65 17.61 -0.68
CA ALA A 168 6.10 17.87 -2.03
C ALA A 168 5.28 17.11 -3.11
N ALA A 169 4.69 15.97 -2.74
CA ALA A 169 3.79 15.20 -3.59
C ALA A 169 2.34 15.73 -3.60
N GLY A 170 2.01 16.76 -2.83
CA GLY A 170 0.66 17.32 -2.72
C GLY A 170 -0.24 16.56 -1.73
N LEU A 171 0.35 15.87 -0.76
CA LEU A 171 -0.35 15.17 0.32
C LEU A 171 -0.13 15.92 1.63
N THR A 172 -1.21 16.24 2.34
CA THR A 172 -1.17 16.94 3.62
C THR A 172 -1.31 15.93 4.76
N PRO A 173 -0.34 15.79 5.67
CA PRO A 173 -0.47 14.94 6.84
C PRO A 173 -1.60 15.43 7.76
N GLU A 174 -2.55 14.54 8.11
CA GLU A 174 -3.66 14.83 9.01
C GLU A 174 -3.52 14.12 10.35
N HIS A 175 -3.20 12.82 10.33
CA HIS A 175 -3.08 11.99 11.52
C HIS A 175 -1.89 11.04 11.43
N ARG A 176 -1.37 10.67 12.61
CA ARG A 176 -0.33 9.65 12.73
C ARG A 176 -0.58 8.76 13.93
N PHE A 177 -0.50 7.46 13.72
CA PHE A 177 -0.66 6.42 14.73
C PHE A 177 0.59 5.53 14.77
N ALA A 178 0.83 4.86 15.90
CA ALA A 178 1.92 3.90 16.03
C ALA A 178 1.57 2.53 15.43
N THR A 179 0.28 2.24 15.27
CA THR A 179 -0.22 0.93 14.85
C THR A 179 -1.51 1.08 14.04
N TRP A 180 -1.90 0.04 13.31
CA TRP A 180 -3.15 -0.01 12.55
C TRP A 180 -4.41 -0.09 13.42
N ASP A 181 -4.27 -0.37 14.73
CA ASP A 181 -5.35 -0.29 15.73
C ASP A 181 -5.41 1.08 16.44
N LEU A 182 -4.85 2.12 15.81
CA LEU A 182 -4.96 3.54 16.19
C LEU A 182 -4.28 3.92 17.52
N ARG A 183 -3.28 3.18 17.98
CA ARG A 183 -2.50 3.61 19.16
C ARG A 183 -1.80 4.93 18.86
N PRO A 184 -1.79 5.87 19.80
CA PRO A 184 -1.14 7.16 19.61
C PRO A 184 0.33 7.01 19.24
N TRP A 185 0.76 7.69 18.18
CA TRP A 185 2.16 7.76 17.81
C TRP A 185 2.94 8.63 18.80
N ARG A 186 4.17 8.22 19.11
CA ARG A 186 5.13 8.94 19.95
C ARG A 186 6.49 8.93 19.27
N SER A 187 7.39 9.82 19.70
CA SER A 187 8.72 9.95 19.10
C SER A 187 9.59 8.68 19.21
N ASP A 188 9.28 7.80 20.15
CA ASP A 188 9.94 6.49 20.36
C ASP A 188 9.23 5.33 19.65
N SER A 189 8.16 5.59 18.89
CA SER A 189 7.45 4.56 18.13
C SER A 189 8.31 4.06 16.96
N SER A 190 8.54 2.76 16.87
CA SER A 190 9.30 2.12 15.79
C SER A 190 8.53 1.99 14.48
N PHE A 191 7.20 2.17 14.52
CA PHE A 191 6.31 2.09 13.36
C PHE A 191 5.41 3.32 13.30
N SER A 192 5.02 3.71 12.11
CA SER A 192 4.05 4.79 11.88
C SER A 192 3.00 4.40 10.87
N VAL A 193 1.76 4.79 11.13
CA VAL A 193 0.64 4.77 10.19
C VAL A 193 0.19 6.21 10.01
N SER A 194 0.46 6.79 8.86
CA SER A 194 0.14 8.18 8.55
C SER A 194 -1.09 8.26 7.64
N VAL A 195 -2.03 9.13 7.99
CA VAL A 195 -3.18 9.51 7.15
C VAL A 195 -2.85 10.83 6.48
N LEU A 196 -2.91 10.86 5.16
CA LEU A 196 -2.52 12.00 4.34
C LEU A 196 -3.68 12.37 3.41
N ARG A 197 -4.05 13.64 3.34
CA ARG A 197 -5.12 14.16 2.48
C ARG A 197 -4.54 14.75 1.18
N ARG A 198 -5.22 14.46 0.05
CA ARG A 198 -4.92 15.13 -1.23
C ARG A 198 -5.59 16.49 -1.36
#